data_22728f539397bc3294556020631e484d
#
_entry.id   22728f539397bc3294556020631e484d
#
_cell.length_a   1.000
_cell.length_b   1.000
_cell.length_c   1.000
_cell.angle_alpha   90.00
_cell.angle_beta   90.00
_cell.angle_gamma   90.00
#
_symmetry.space_group_name_H-M   'P 1'
#
loop_
_entity.id
_entity.type
_entity.pdbx_description
1 polymer ?
#
loop_
_entity_poly.entity_id
_entity_poly.type
_entity_poly.pdbx_seq_one_letter_code
_entity_poly.pdbx_strand_id
1 'polypeptide(L)'
;YNTLHHVSTVHFVAMHVAKQLKKAGVQVDLGIVSGSAAGHDIGKYGCKGLEKRRVAYLHYYYTDQWFKKYDMPGIALIAANHSTWDLELENLSLESLLLIYSDFRVRNKITKTGEEMQIFSLAESFDIILKKLDNVDEAKEKRYIRVYSKLRDFEDYLLNKGINTDLLSEEPKYVKTVDFALIDGYEVVKNFKFKAFEHNIPLMRMLNNEVTFTGMIEAARSEWDWKNIRAYLNILEEYSTYLSQKEKLFALSFLYELLVHREGDIRRQAAKLMGTIIIHYDMGYTKEMPEDVKITHKEKNAGLSLWDKYLGFFLTPGYKVTDKQKEWIGYSLRMFVDSVINSPRNTLKEEYLEIFLKHIHEDIN
;
A
#
# COMPACT_ATOMS: atom_id res chain seq x y z
N TYR A 1 -4.23 -17.26 -1.39
CA TYR A 1 -5.04 -16.39 -0.52
C TYR A 1 -6.32 -15.99 -1.24
N ASN A 2 -7.46 -16.39 -0.70
CA ASN A 2 -8.77 -16.06 -1.27
C ASN A 2 -9.31 -14.77 -0.61
N THR A 3 -9.06 -13.64 -1.26
CA THR A 3 -9.48 -12.33 -0.78
C THR A 3 -11.01 -12.24 -0.55
N LEU A 4 -11.79 -12.89 -1.40
CA LEU A 4 -13.25 -12.85 -1.28
C LEU A 4 -13.73 -13.55 0.01
N HIS A 5 -13.20 -14.73 0.32
CA HIS A 5 -13.52 -15.44 1.56
C HIS A 5 -13.02 -14.67 2.80
N HIS A 6 -11.81 -14.08 2.72
CA HIS A 6 -11.29 -13.25 3.80
C HIS A 6 -12.23 -12.08 4.10
N VAL A 7 -12.56 -11.29 3.09
CA VAL A 7 -13.42 -10.12 3.25
C VAL A 7 -14.82 -10.50 3.76
N SER A 8 -15.40 -11.60 3.27
CA SER A 8 -16.68 -12.09 3.76
C SER A 8 -16.62 -12.48 5.22
N THR A 9 -15.55 -13.14 5.65
CA THR A 9 -15.36 -13.56 7.05
C THR A 9 -15.12 -12.34 7.96
N VAL A 10 -14.30 -11.38 7.53
CA VAL A 10 -14.10 -10.10 8.25
C VAL A 10 -15.42 -9.34 8.40
N HIS A 11 -16.19 -9.25 7.33
CA HIS A 11 -17.52 -8.63 7.36
C HIS A 11 -18.44 -9.32 8.36
N PHE A 12 -18.46 -10.66 8.37
CA PHE A 12 -19.25 -11.44 9.34
C PHE A 12 -18.88 -11.09 10.78
N VAL A 13 -17.59 -11.13 11.13
CA VAL A 13 -17.10 -10.80 12.49
C VAL A 13 -17.45 -9.37 12.85
N ALA A 14 -17.15 -8.40 11.99
CA ALA A 14 -17.41 -6.99 12.25
C ALA A 14 -18.90 -6.72 12.49
N MET A 15 -19.77 -7.26 11.65
CA MET A 15 -21.22 -7.07 11.77
C MET A 15 -21.81 -7.80 12.97
N HIS A 16 -21.27 -8.96 13.33
CA HIS A 16 -21.71 -9.68 14.55
C HIS A 16 -21.46 -8.84 15.80
N VAL A 17 -20.27 -8.28 15.94
CA VAL A 17 -19.90 -7.42 17.08
C VAL A 17 -20.68 -6.09 17.04
N ALA A 18 -20.73 -5.43 15.87
CA ALA A 18 -21.40 -4.14 15.72
C ALA A 18 -22.90 -4.19 16.05
N LYS A 19 -23.61 -5.25 15.63
CA LYS A 19 -25.02 -5.45 15.96
C LYS A 19 -25.26 -5.63 17.46
N GLN A 20 -24.38 -6.33 18.16
CA GLN A 20 -24.46 -6.48 19.61
C GLN A 20 -24.19 -5.16 20.32
N LEU A 21 -23.16 -4.39 19.90
CA LEU A 21 -22.87 -3.06 20.44
C LEU A 21 -24.07 -2.13 20.28
N LYS A 22 -24.71 -2.14 19.11
CA LYS A 22 -25.93 -1.35 18.90
C LYS A 22 -27.07 -1.75 19.84
N LYS A 23 -27.26 -3.06 20.09
CA LYS A 23 -28.21 -3.57 21.06
C LYS A 23 -27.86 -3.16 22.50
N ALA A 24 -26.59 -3.06 22.84
CA ALA A 24 -26.08 -2.59 24.12
C ALA A 24 -26.13 -1.05 24.27
N GLY A 25 -26.76 -0.33 23.33
CA GLY A 25 -26.92 1.12 23.38
C GLY A 25 -25.71 1.93 22.97
N VAL A 26 -24.68 1.30 22.40
CA VAL A 26 -23.50 2.00 21.90
C VAL A 26 -23.81 2.57 20.50
N GLN A 27 -23.46 3.83 20.29
CA GLN A 27 -23.59 4.44 18.96
C GLN A 27 -22.58 3.80 18.01
N VAL A 28 -23.07 3.16 16.97
CA VAL A 28 -22.31 2.56 15.87
C VAL A 28 -23.09 2.65 14.58
N ASP A 29 -22.43 3.08 13.51
CA ASP A 29 -23.02 3.10 12.17
C ASP A 29 -22.81 1.75 11.49
N LEU A 30 -23.88 0.94 11.44
CA LEU A 30 -23.84 -0.39 10.83
C LEU A 30 -23.59 -0.33 9.31
N GLY A 31 -24.02 0.74 8.65
CA GLY A 31 -23.76 0.93 7.21
C GLY A 31 -22.29 1.15 6.93
N ILE A 32 -21.65 2.00 7.72
CA ILE A 32 -20.20 2.24 7.64
C ILE A 32 -19.40 0.98 7.98
N VAL A 33 -19.75 0.27 9.07
CA VAL A 33 -19.09 -1.00 9.43
C VAL A 33 -19.24 -2.02 8.30
N SER A 34 -20.45 -2.19 7.78
CA SER A 34 -20.71 -3.14 6.68
C SER A 34 -19.93 -2.79 5.42
N GLY A 35 -20.02 -1.55 4.97
CA GLY A 35 -19.35 -1.08 3.75
C GLY A 35 -17.82 -1.15 3.86
N SER A 36 -17.26 -0.69 4.99
CA SER A 36 -15.81 -0.74 5.20
C SER A 36 -15.29 -2.17 5.32
N ALA A 37 -15.96 -3.05 6.07
CA ALA A 37 -15.55 -4.43 6.21
C ALA A 37 -15.69 -5.21 4.88
N ALA A 38 -16.74 -4.97 4.10
CA ALA A 38 -16.93 -5.60 2.79
C ALA A 38 -15.91 -5.13 1.75
N GLY A 39 -15.40 -3.92 1.88
CA GLY A 39 -14.56 -3.29 0.86
C GLY A 39 -13.12 -2.96 1.28
N HIS A 40 -12.68 -3.30 2.52
CA HIS A 40 -11.36 -2.90 3.01
C HIS A 40 -10.21 -3.37 2.12
N ASP A 41 -10.35 -4.53 1.52
CA ASP A 41 -9.37 -5.17 0.65
C ASP A 41 -9.68 -5.04 -0.84
N ILE A 42 -10.66 -4.21 -1.22
CA ILE A 42 -11.09 -4.07 -2.62
C ILE A 42 -9.92 -3.67 -3.54
N GLY A 43 -8.99 -2.88 -3.04
CA GLY A 43 -7.80 -2.43 -3.75
C GLY A 43 -6.86 -3.57 -4.15
N LYS A 44 -6.94 -4.74 -3.51
CA LYS A 44 -6.14 -5.93 -3.92
C LYS A 44 -6.50 -6.41 -5.32
N TYR A 45 -7.74 -6.23 -5.74
CA TYR A 45 -8.19 -6.59 -7.09
C TYR A 45 -7.70 -5.59 -8.16
N GLY A 46 -7.27 -4.42 -7.75
CA GLY A 46 -6.59 -3.45 -8.59
C GLY A 46 -5.16 -3.83 -8.93
N CYS A 47 -4.46 -4.51 -8.01
CA CYS A 47 -3.05 -4.85 -8.15
C CYS A 47 -2.85 -6.00 -9.14
N LYS A 48 -2.16 -5.76 -10.26
CA LYS A 48 -1.90 -6.75 -11.32
C LYS A 48 -0.41 -6.87 -11.63
N GLY A 49 -0.04 -7.93 -12.32
CA GLY A 49 1.31 -8.14 -12.80
C GLY A 49 2.34 -7.98 -11.69
N LEU A 50 3.27 -7.06 -11.86
CA LEU A 50 4.33 -6.76 -10.90
C LEU A 50 3.84 -6.16 -9.59
N GLU A 51 2.69 -5.50 -9.60
CA GLU A 51 2.08 -4.91 -8.41
C GLU A 51 1.70 -5.94 -7.36
N LYS A 52 1.49 -7.19 -7.76
CA LYS A 52 1.20 -8.29 -6.82
C LYS A 52 2.27 -8.45 -5.74
N ARG A 53 3.51 -8.03 -6.02
CA ARG A 53 4.61 -8.04 -5.04
C ARG A 53 4.48 -6.94 -3.98
N ARG A 54 3.69 -5.91 -4.27
CA ARG A 54 3.51 -4.73 -3.41
C ARG A 54 2.06 -4.54 -2.96
N VAL A 55 1.24 -5.57 -3.11
CA VAL A 55 -0.18 -5.53 -2.75
C VAL A 55 -0.40 -5.08 -1.31
N ALA A 56 0.49 -5.46 -0.39
CA ALA A 56 0.43 -5.07 1.01
C ALA A 56 0.47 -3.54 1.26
N TYR A 57 0.98 -2.77 0.30
CA TYR A 57 1.09 -1.31 0.37
C TYR A 57 0.12 -0.62 -0.57
N LEU A 58 -0.04 -1.14 -1.78
CA LEU A 58 -0.83 -0.49 -2.82
C LEU A 58 -2.34 -0.63 -2.60
N HIS A 59 -2.80 -1.70 -1.98
CA HIS A 59 -4.24 -1.92 -1.82
C HIS A 59 -4.93 -0.84 -1.00
N TYR A 60 -4.29 -0.23 -0.02
CA TYR A 60 -4.85 0.89 0.76
C TYR A 60 -5.19 2.08 -0.12
N TYR A 61 -4.26 2.46 -1.01
CA TYR A 61 -4.46 3.55 -1.94
C TYR A 61 -5.61 3.25 -2.92
N TYR A 62 -5.60 2.08 -3.54
CA TYR A 62 -6.66 1.70 -4.49
C TYR A 62 -8.02 1.56 -3.82
N THR A 63 -8.06 1.12 -2.57
CA THR A 63 -9.29 1.09 -1.76
C THR A 63 -9.83 2.51 -1.56
N ASP A 64 -9.00 3.46 -1.15
CA ASP A 64 -9.39 4.85 -0.97
C ASP A 64 -9.92 5.45 -2.28
N GLN A 65 -9.15 5.33 -3.38
CA GLN A 65 -9.55 5.86 -4.68
C GLN A 65 -10.85 5.25 -5.19
N TRP A 66 -11.06 3.96 -4.96
CA TRP A 66 -12.26 3.30 -5.38
C TRP A 66 -13.50 3.86 -4.67
N PHE A 67 -13.49 3.98 -3.36
CA PHE A 67 -14.61 4.52 -2.60
C PHE A 67 -14.86 6.02 -2.88
N LYS A 68 -13.81 6.81 -3.02
CA LYS A 68 -13.91 8.23 -3.41
C LYS A 68 -14.56 8.41 -4.78
N LYS A 69 -14.22 7.55 -5.74
CA LYS A 69 -14.85 7.57 -7.07
C LYS A 69 -16.35 7.38 -7.02
N TYR A 70 -16.85 6.61 -6.07
CA TYR A 70 -18.28 6.35 -5.89
C TYR A 70 -18.92 7.23 -4.81
N ASP A 71 -18.28 8.33 -4.44
CA ASP A 71 -18.75 9.31 -3.46
C ASP A 71 -19.08 8.72 -2.09
N MET A 72 -18.20 7.84 -1.60
CA MET A 72 -18.31 7.19 -0.29
C MET A 72 -17.10 7.54 0.61
N PRO A 73 -16.83 8.84 0.88
CA PRO A 73 -15.60 9.25 1.58
C PRO A 73 -15.52 8.73 3.02
N GLY A 74 -16.65 8.59 3.71
CA GLY A 74 -16.70 8.05 5.08
C GLY A 74 -16.26 6.58 5.13
N ILE A 75 -16.69 5.76 4.17
CA ILE A 75 -16.25 4.37 4.05
C ILE A 75 -14.79 4.31 3.60
N ALA A 76 -14.39 5.17 2.64
CA ALA A 76 -13.02 5.26 2.14
C ALA A 76 -12.00 5.43 3.27
N LEU A 77 -12.27 6.38 4.18
CA LEU A 77 -11.39 6.70 5.30
C LEU A 77 -11.14 5.48 6.20
N ILE A 78 -12.18 4.73 6.53
CA ILE A 78 -12.09 3.55 7.40
C ILE A 78 -11.48 2.37 6.65
N ALA A 79 -11.98 2.08 5.44
CA ALA A 79 -11.52 0.95 4.64
C ALA A 79 -10.05 1.08 4.22
N ALA A 80 -9.56 2.30 3.94
CA ALA A 80 -8.16 2.52 3.58
C ALA A 80 -7.19 2.53 4.77
N ASN A 81 -7.70 2.75 6.00
CA ASN A 81 -6.90 2.82 7.22
C ASN A 81 -7.20 1.65 8.15
N HIS A 82 -7.15 0.41 7.63
CA HIS A 82 -7.42 -0.80 8.42
C HIS A 82 -6.16 -1.55 8.86
N SER A 83 -4.98 -0.95 8.67
CA SER A 83 -3.74 -1.55 9.16
C SER A 83 -3.68 -1.58 10.68
N THR A 84 -3.17 -2.66 11.26
CA THR A 84 -2.88 -2.72 12.69
C THR A 84 -1.98 -1.59 13.18
N TRP A 85 -1.14 -1.02 12.29
CA TRP A 85 -0.31 0.15 12.61
C TRP A 85 -1.12 1.44 12.80
N ASP A 86 -2.34 1.50 12.27
CA ASP A 86 -3.22 2.65 12.47
C ASP A 86 -3.76 2.72 13.90
N LEU A 87 -3.67 1.63 14.68
CA LEU A 87 -3.97 1.61 16.12
C LEU A 87 -3.03 2.51 16.96
N GLU A 88 -1.90 2.93 16.41
CA GLU A 88 -1.06 3.93 17.07
C GLU A 88 -1.61 5.37 16.97
N LEU A 89 -2.63 5.60 16.14
CA LEU A 89 -3.35 6.87 16.08
C LEU A 89 -4.25 7.03 17.32
N GLU A 90 -4.33 8.25 17.84
CA GLU A 90 -5.07 8.52 19.08
C GLU A 90 -6.59 8.60 18.90
N ASN A 91 -7.06 8.93 17.70
CA ASN A 91 -8.46 9.26 17.41
C ASN A 91 -9.09 8.32 16.38
N LEU A 92 -9.16 7.02 16.68
CA LEU A 92 -9.87 6.09 15.83
C LEU A 92 -11.36 6.04 16.22
N SER A 93 -12.23 5.99 15.18
CA SER A 93 -13.65 5.74 15.39
C SER A 93 -13.91 4.30 15.85
N LEU A 94 -15.07 4.05 16.45
CA LEU A 94 -15.49 2.70 16.82
C LEU A 94 -15.54 1.78 15.59
N GLU A 95 -15.99 2.30 14.45
CA GLU A 95 -16.07 1.56 13.19
C GLU A 95 -14.67 1.16 12.69
N SER A 96 -13.66 2.04 12.84
CA SER A 96 -12.26 1.73 12.52
C SER A 96 -11.72 0.63 13.43
N LEU A 97 -11.96 0.73 14.73
CA LEU A 97 -11.54 -0.30 15.71
C LEU A 97 -12.20 -1.64 15.41
N LEU A 98 -13.48 -1.66 15.08
CA LEU A 98 -14.23 -2.86 14.71
C LEU A 98 -13.63 -3.52 13.45
N LEU A 99 -13.30 -2.73 12.43
CA LEU A 99 -12.70 -3.26 11.22
C LEU A 99 -11.31 -3.86 11.50
N ILE A 100 -10.43 -3.11 12.18
CA ILE A 100 -9.07 -3.57 12.49
C ILE A 100 -9.10 -4.82 13.38
N TYR A 101 -9.96 -4.83 14.41
CA TYR A 101 -10.15 -5.97 15.30
C TYR A 101 -10.61 -7.22 14.54
N SER A 102 -11.58 -7.05 13.65
CA SER A 102 -12.14 -8.16 12.87
C SER A 102 -11.15 -8.70 11.85
N ASP A 103 -10.46 -7.82 11.12
CA ASP A 103 -9.42 -8.19 10.18
C ASP A 103 -8.26 -8.91 10.86
N PHE A 104 -7.85 -8.43 12.05
CA PHE A 104 -6.77 -9.05 12.81
C PHE A 104 -7.07 -10.50 13.20
N ARG A 105 -8.32 -10.85 13.45
CA ARG A 105 -8.77 -12.18 13.88
C ARG A 105 -8.99 -13.17 12.73
N VAL A 106 -9.11 -12.70 11.50
CA VAL A 106 -9.41 -13.56 10.34
C VAL A 106 -8.14 -13.90 9.58
N ARG A 107 -7.79 -15.16 9.54
CA ARG A 107 -6.57 -15.65 8.88
C ARG A 107 -6.84 -16.92 8.12
N ASN A 108 -5.98 -17.15 7.12
CA ASN A 108 -5.98 -18.37 6.35
C ASN A 108 -5.25 -19.48 7.10
N LYS A 109 -5.85 -20.66 7.16
CA LYS A 109 -5.30 -21.88 7.72
C LYS A 109 -5.13 -22.91 6.61
N ILE A 110 -3.96 -23.47 6.51
CA ILE A 110 -3.68 -24.59 5.60
C ILE A 110 -4.22 -25.85 6.25
N THR A 111 -5.17 -26.50 5.61
CA THR A 111 -5.76 -27.76 6.02
C THR A 111 -5.35 -28.87 5.03
N LYS A 112 -5.67 -30.12 5.35
CA LYS A 112 -5.40 -31.26 4.43
C LYS A 112 -6.22 -31.18 3.13
N THR A 113 -7.32 -30.44 3.16
CA THR A 113 -8.25 -30.26 2.02
C THR A 113 -7.98 -28.98 1.23
N GLY A 114 -7.11 -28.11 1.71
CA GLY A 114 -6.76 -26.84 1.08
C GLY A 114 -6.63 -25.69 2.07
N GLU A 115 -6.76 -24.48 1.57
CA GLU A 115 -6.76 -23.26 2.37
C GLU A 115 -8.18 -22.89 2.81
N GLU A 116 -8.39 -22.77 4.12
CA GLU A 116 -9.67 -22.37 4.71
C GLU A 116 -9.51 -21.08 5.51
N MET A 117 -10.51 -20.19 5.43
CA MET A 117 -10.55 -18.99 6.25
C MET A 117 -11.02 -19.36 7.67
N GLN A 118 -10.28 -18.95 8.67
CA GLN A 118 -10.58 -19.25 10.08
C GLN A 118 -10.56 -17.98 10.92
N ILE A 119 -11.45 -17.93 11.90
CA ILE A 119 -11.49 -16.88 12.94
C ILE A 119 -10.68 -17.38 14.12
N PHE A 120 -9.71 -16.59 14.56
CA PHE A 120 -8.83 -16.90 15.69
C PHE A 120 -9.12 -15.95 16.85
N SER A 121 -8.71 -16.36 18.05
CA SER A 121 -8.59 -15.42 19.17
C SER A 121 -7.53 -14.36 18.89
N LEU A 122 -7.54 -13.26 19.64
CA LEU A 122 -6.49 -12.24 19.53
C LEU A 122 -5.10 -12.81 19.79
N ALA A 123 -4.96 -13.67 20.81
CA ALA A 123 -3.69 -14.27 21.19
C ALA A 123 -3.13 -15.16 20.06
N GLU A 124 -3.96 -16.06 19.52
CA GLU A 124 -3.56 -16.92 18.41
C GLU A 124 -3.19 -16.11 17.16
N SER A 125 -3.98 -15.08 16.85
CA SER A 125 -3.70 -14.18 15.72
C SER A 125 -2.37 -13.45 15.89
N PHE A 126 -2.07 -12.99 17.09
CA PHE A 126 -0.80 -12.32 17.42
C PHE A 126 0.38 -13.26 17.21
N ASP A 127 0.31 -14.49 17.73
CA ASP A 127 1.36 -15.48 17.55
C ASP A 127 1.60 -15.87 16.08
N ILE A 128 0.50 -15.99 15.31
CA ILE A 128 0.59 -16.29 13.86
C ILE A 128 1.29 -15.16 13.10
N ILE A 129 0.96 -13.91 13.43
CA ILE A 129 1.54 -12.76 12.74
C ILE A 129 3.00 -12.58 13.11
N LEU A 130 3.37 -12.68 14.38
CA LEU A 130 4.77 -12.61 14.81
C LEU A 130 5.66 -13.62 14.07
N LYS A 131 5.17 -14.85 13.90
CA LYS A 131 5.89 -15.90 13.16
C LYS A 131 6.02 -15.62 11.66
N LYS A 132 5.17 -14.77 11.11
CA LYS A 132 5.17 -14.41 9.67
C LYS A 132 5.97 -13.14 9.37
N LEU A 133 6.31 -12.36 10.38
CA LEU A 133 7.07 -11.12 10.19
C LEU A 133 8.53 -11.46 9.91
N ASP A 134 8.99 -11.14 8.70
CA ASP A 134 10.41 -11.18 8.35
C ASP A 134 11.16 -10.02 9.03
N ASN A 135 12.38 -10.29 9.48
CA ASN A 135 13.28 -9.29 10.07
C ASN A 135 12.65 -8.51 11.24
N VAL A 136 12.15 -9.22 12.23
CA VAL A 136 11.65 -8.62 13.48
C VAL A 136 12.83 -8.19 14.33
N ASP A 137 13.10 -6.88 14.36
CA ASP A 137 13.97 -6.29 15.37
C ASP A 137 13.20 -5.99 16.66
N GLU A 138 13.92 -5.71 17.74
CA GLU A 138 13.34 -5.41 19.05
C GLU A 138 12.38 -4.20 19.03
N ALA A 139 12.65 -3.21 18.19
CA ALA A 139 11.80 -2.02 18.05
C ALA A 139 10.46 -2.37 17.39
N LYS A 140 10.49 -3.23 16.37
CA LYS A 140 9.30 -3.71 15.66
C LYS A 140 8.45 -4.62 16.56
N GLU A 141 9.09 -5.50 17.34
CA GLU A 141 8.42 -6.34 18.31
C GLU A 141 7.72 -5.51 19.40
N LYS A 142 8.42 -4.55 20.02
CA LYS A 142 7.84 -3.63 21.01
C LYS A 142 6.67 -2.84 20.43
N ARG A 143 6.77 -2.39 19.19
CA ARG A 143 5.69 -1.70 18.50
C ARG A 143 4.48 -2.63 18.33
N TYR A 144 4.73 -3.87 17.94
CA TYR A 144 3.67 -4.86 17.74
C TYR A 144 2.96 -5.22 19.04
N ILE A 145 3.70 -5.33 20.14
CA ILE A 145 3.14 -5.55 21.49
C ILE A 145 2.21 -4.38 21.88
N ARG A 146 2.60 -3.13 21.62
CA ARG A 146 1.71 -1.96 21.90
C ARG A 146 0.42 -2.00 21.10
N VAL A 147 0.49 -2.36 19.82
CA VAL A 147 -0.68 -2.52 18.96
C VAL A 147 -1.60 -3.63 19.48
N TYR A 148 -1.01 -4.76 19.87
CA TYR A 148 -1.75 -5.87 20.43
C TYR A 148 -2.43 -5.50 21.77
N SER A 149 -1.75 -4.76 22.65
CA SER A 149 -2.36 -4.23 23.89
C SER A 149 -3.62 -3.42 23.60
N LYS A 150 -3.58 -2.52 22.61
CA LYS A 150 -4.76 -1.73 22.23
C LYS A 150 -5.94 -2.59 21.74
N LEU A 151 -5.66 -3.66 21.00
CA LEU A 151 -6.71 -4.60 20.60
C LEU A 151 -7.28 -5.36 21.78
N ARG A 152 -6.46 -5.73 22.76
CA ARG A 152 -6.93 -6.34 24.01
C ARG A 152 -7.80 -5.38 24.82
N ASP A 153 -7.37 -4.15 24.98
CA ASP A 153 -8.16 -3.12 25.65
C ASP A 153 -9.53 -2.94 24.98
N PHE A 154 -9.56 -3.00 23.65
CA PHE A 154 -10.81 -2.96 22.90
C PHE A 154 -11.67 -4.21 23.12
N GLU A 155 -11.07 -5.41 23.14
CA GLU A 155 -11.80 -6.64 23.43
C GLU A 155 -12.35 -6.64 24.87
N ASP A 156 -11.58 -6.17 25.84
CA ASP A 156 -12.03 -6.00 27.23
C ASP A 156 -13.21 -5.01 27.31
N TYR A 157 -13.17 -3.91 26.54
CA TYR A 157 -14.31 -3.01 26.42
C TYR A 157 -15.55 -3.72 25.87
N LEU A 158 -15.41 -4.56 24.83
CA LEU A 158 -16.51 -5.34 24.27
C LEU A 158 -17.11 -6.30 25.31
N LEU A 159 -16.24 -7.05 25.99
CA LEU A 159 -16.65 -7.99 27.04
C LEU A 159 -17.38 -7.30 28.21
N ASN A 160 -16.89 -6.15 28.64
CA ASN A 160 -17.52 -5.33 29.68
C ASN A 160 -18.89 -4.78 29.25
N LYS A 161 -19.17 -4.68 27.97
CA LYS A 161 -20.48 -4.34 27.41
C LYS A 161 -21.38 -5.57 27.20
N GLY A 162 -20.92 -6.76 27.58
CA GLY A 162 -21.65 -8.01 27.39
C GLY A 162 -21.70 -8.52 25.98
N ILE A 163 -20.74 -8.07 25.15
CA ILE A 163 -20.65 -8.49 23.75
C ILE A 163 -19.95 -9.85 23.66
N ASN A 164 -20.58 -10.81 23.01
CA ASN A 164 -19.96 -12.10 22.75
C ASN A 164 -18.90 -11.96 21.63
N THR A 165 -17.65 -12.12 21.99
CA THR A 165 -16.49 -12.13 21.08
C THR A 165 -16.04 -13.53 20.71
N ASP A 166 -16.58 -14.57 21.37
CA ASP A 166 -16.27 -15.97 21.06
C ASP A 166 -17.13 -16.48 19.89
N LEU A 167 -16.58 -16.34 18.71
CA LEU A 167 -17.16 -16.81 17.44
C LEU A 167 -16.65 -18.20 17.04
N LEU A 168 -15.80 -18.82 17.88
CA LEU A 168 -15.13 -20.09 17.55
C LEU A 168 -16.02 -21.30 17.88
N SER A 169 -17.00 -21.14 18.76
CA SER A 169 -17.86 -22.21 19.27
C SER A 169 -19.16 -22.42 18.50
N GLU A 170 -19.52 -21.48 17.61
CA GLU A 170 -20.72 -21.60 16.78
C GLU A 170 -20.34 -21.65 15.30
N GLU A 171 -20.65 -22.76 14.63
CA GLU A 171 -20.89 -22.68 13.20
C GLU A 171 -21.89 -21.55 12.97
N PRO A 172 -21.65 -20.65 11.99
CA PRO A 172 -22.59 -19.58 11.71
C PRO A 172 -23.92 -20.22 11.40
N LYS A 173 -24.77 -20.36 12.41
CA LYS A 173 -26.18 -20.66 12.21
C LYS A 173 -26.66 -19.45 11.42
N TYR A 174 -26.85 -19.67 10.13
CA TYR A 174 -27.60 -18.78 9.28
C TYR A 174 -28.99 -18.64 9.93
N VAL A 175 -29.08 -17.71 10.86
CA VAL A 175 -30.36 -17.16 11.20
C VAL A 175 -30.75 -16.43 9.95
N LYS A 176 -31.59 -17.05 9.12
CA LYS A 176 -32.37 -16.34 8.12
C LYS A 176 -32.99 -15.17 8.85
N THR A 177 -32.32 -14.05 8.88
CA THR A 177 -32.90 -12.78 9.26
C THR A 177 -33.78 -12.44 8.08
N VAL A 178 -35.00 -12.90 8.28
CA VAL A 178 -36.13 -12.77 7.45
C VAL A 178 -36.16 -11.39 6.80
N ASP A 179 -36.29 -11.39 5.50
CA ASP A 179 -37.07 -10.50 4.66
C ASP A 179 -36.55 -9.09 4.32
N PHE A 180 -35.40 -8.59 4.81
CA PHE A 180 -34.91 -7.28 4.44
C PHE A 180 -33.49 -7.22 3.85
N ALA A 181 -32.73 -8.30 3.87
CA ALA A 181 -31.46 -8.35 3.14
C ALA A 181 -31.74 -8.70 1.68
N LEU A 182 -31.82 -7.68 0.84
CA LEU A 182 -31.97 -7.84 -0.61
C LEU A 182 -30.78 -8.56 -1.26
N ILE A 183 -29.60 -8.51 -0.62
CA ILE A 183 -28.35 -9.11 -1.09
C ILE A 183 -27.63 -9.68 0.13
N ASP A 184 -27.11 -10.91 0.06
CA ASP A 184 -26.27 -11.47 1.10
C ASP A 184 -24.84 -10.86 1.09
N GLY A 185 -24.10 -11.02 2.21
CA GLY A 185 -22.78 -10.41 2.34
C GLY A 185 -21.77 -10.91 1.32
N TYR A 186 -21.87 -12.15 0.88
CA TYR A 186 -21.00 -12.70 -0.16
C TYR A 186 -21.26 -12.05 -1.53
N GLU A 187 -22.51 -11.82 -1.87
CA GLU A 187 -22.88 -11.12 -3.11
C GLU A 187 -22.43 -9.65 -3.11
N VAL A 188 -22.55 -8.96 -1.96
CA VAL A 188 -22.03 -7.60 -1.82
C VAL A 188 -20.52 -7.56 -2.13
N VAL A 189 -19.76 -8.47 -1.54
CA VAL A 189 -18.31 -8.57 -1.77
C VAL A 189 -17.99 -8.94 -3.23
N LYS A 190 -18.76 -9.84 -3.82
CA LYS A 190 -18.62 -10.23 -5.23
C LYS A 190 -18.88 -9.05 -6.17
N ASN A 191 -19.89 -8.24 -5.88
CA ASN A 191 -20.19 -7.03 -6.65
C ASN A 191 -19.09 -5.98 -6.52
N PHE A 192 -18.53 -5.77 -5.32
CA PHE A 192 -17.39 -4.90 -5.13
C PHE A 192 -16.15 -5.39 -5.89
N LYS A 193 -15.87 -6.69 -5.86
CA LYS A 193 -14.81 -7.30 -6.66
C LYS A 193 -14.94 -6.97 -8.14
N PHE A 194 -16.11 -7.16 -8.70
CA PHE A 194 -16.38 -6.88 -10.12
C PHE A 194 -16.13 -5.39 -10.44
N LYS A 195 -16.68 -4.49 -9.62
CA LYS A 195 -16.49 -3.05 -9.77
C LYS A 195 -15.03 -2.61 -9.64
N ALA A 196 -14.25 -3.26 -8.78
CA ALA A 196 -12.82 -2.97 -8.66
C ALA A 196 -12.04 -3.34 -9.93
N PHE A 197 -12.37 -4.44 -10.58
CA PHE A 197 -11.77 -4.78 -11.88
C PHE A 197 -12.09 -3.76 -12.95
N GLU A 198 -13.35 -3.31 -13.05
CA GLU A 198 -13.73 -2.27 -13.99
C GLU A 198 -13.00 -0.94 -13.74
N HIS A 199 -12.72 -0.63 -12.48
CA HIS A 199 -12.01 0.60 -12.11
C HIS A 199 -10.52 0.59 -12.48
N ASN A 200 -9.87 -0.56 -12.43
CA ASN A 200 -8.42 -0.65 -12.59
C ASN A 200 -7.93 -0.25 -14.01
N ILE A 201 -8.66 -0.60 -15.05
CA ILE A 201 -8.33 -0.22 -16.44
C ILE A 201 -8.30 1.30 -16.64
N PRO A 202 -9.34 2.07 -16.22
CA PRO A 202 -9.28 3.51 -16.29
C PRO A 202 -8.12 4.13 -15.51
N LEU A 203 -7.76 3.57 -14.35
CA LEU A 203 -6.64 4.05 -13.55
C LEU A 203 -5.31 3.92 -14.30
N MET A 204 -5.05 2.79 -14.95
CA MET A 204 -3.86 2.59 -15.78
C MET A 204 -3.80 3.59 -16.95
N ARG A 205 -4.93 3.84 -17.59
CA ARG A 205 -5.01 4.86 -18.65
C ARG A 205 -4.75 6.27 -18.13
N MET A 206 -5.23 6.58 -16.94
CA MET A 206 -4.97 7.87 -16.30
C MET A 206 -3.48 8.07 -16.04
N LEU A 207 -2.79 7.05 -15.52
CA LEU A 207 -1.35 7.11 -15.26
C LEU A 207 -0.52 7.27 -16.53
N ASN A 208 -1.01 6.78 -17.66
CA ASN A 208 -0.37 6.94 -18.98
C ASN A 208 -0.83 8.21 -19.72
N ASN A 209 -1.64 9.06 -19.11
CA ASN A 209 -2.05 10.34 -19.65
C ASN A 209 -1.20 11.46 -19.02
N GLU A 210 -0.43 12.17 -19.86
CA GLU A 210 0.52 13.20 -19.42
C GLU A 210 -0.11 14.26 -18.51
N VAL A 211 -1.30 14.75 -18.85
CA VAL A 211 -1.98 15.81 -18.09
C VAL A 211 -2.37 15.28 -16.70
N THR A 212 -2.94 14.10 -16.65
CA THR A 212 -3.37 13.46 -15.39
C THR A 212 -2.17 13.08 -14.54
N PHE A 213 -1.12 12.55 -15.15
CA PHE A 213 0.11 12.20 -14.46
C PHE A 213 0.79 13.45 -13.87
N THR A 214 0.88 14.54 -14.64
CA THR A 214 1.40 15.82 -14.15
C THR A 214 0.58 16.33 -12.97
N GLY A 215 -0.75 16.27 -13.05
CA GLY A 215 -1.64 16.64 -11.94
C GLY A 215 -1.41 15.79 -10.69
N MET A 216 -1.15 14.49 -10.84
CA MET A 216 -0.80 13.60 -9.72
C MET A 216 0.52 14.00 -9.07
N ILE A 217 1.55 14.31 -9.86
CA ILE A 217 2.85 14.76 -9.32
C ILE A 217 2.73 16.12 -8.62
N GLU A 218 1.95 17.05 -9.16
CA GLU A 218 1.72 18.34 -8.50
C GLU A 218 0.93 18.18 -7.18
N ALA A 219 -0.03 17.26 -7.13
CA ALA A 219 -0.70 16.90 -5.90
C ALA A 219 0.29 16.32 -4.86
N ALA A 220 1.19 15.46 -5.30
CA ALA A 220 2.24 14.89 -4.45
C ALA A 220 3.23 15.95 -3.94
N ARG A 221 3.57 16.97 -4.76
CA ARG A 221 4.40 18.12 -4.34
C ARG A 221 3.72 18.98 -3.28
N SER A 222 2.41 19.12 -3.37
CA SER A 222 1.61 19.90 -2.44
C SER A 222 1.31 19.17 -1.13
N GLU A 223 1.61 17.86 -1.08
CA GLU A 223 1.33 17.02 0.07
C GLU A 223 2.41 17.23 1.14
N TRP A 224 1.99 17.39 2.36
CA TRP A 224 2.86 17.59 3.53
C TRP A 224 2.82 16.43 4.52
N ASP A 225 1.79 15.57 4.44
CA ASP A 225 1.77 14.32 5.20
C ASP A 225 2.68 13.28 4.52
N TRP A 226 3.73 12.91 5.22
CA TRP A 226 4.70 11.93 4.73
C TRP A 226 4.09 10.56 4.39
N LYS A 227 2.99 10.17 5.03
CA LYS A 227 2.26 8.92 4.72
C LYS A 227 1.66 8.97 3.31
N ASN A 228 1.05 10.09 2.98
CA ASN A 228 0.46 10.30 1.66
C ASN A 228 1.55 10.44 0.58
N ILE A 229 2.64 11.17 0.88
CA ILE A 229 3.82 11.20 -0.02
C ILE A 229 4.32 9.78 -0.30
N ARG A 230 4.42 8.94 0.74
CA ARG A 230 4.84 7.55 0.61
C ARG A 230 3.90 6.73 -0.30
N ALA A 231 2.59 6.99 -0.24
CA ALA A 231 1.63 6.33 -1.12
C ALA A 231 1.89 6.69 -2.59
N TYR A 232 2.14 7.96 -2.91
CA TYR A 232 2.53 8.39 -4.26
C TYR A 232 3.83 7.73 -4.73
N LEU A 233 4.84 7.64 -3.85
CA LEU A 233 6.10 6.97 -4.18
C LEU A 233 5.90 5.48 -4.47
N ASN A 234 5.05 4.80 -3.72
CA ASN A 234 4.71 3.39 -3.98
C ASN A 234 4.04 3.20 -5.34
N ILE A 235 3.13 4.10 -5.72
CA ILE A 235 2.50 4.07 -7.05
C ILE A 235 3.54 4.23 -8.14
N LEU A 236 4.41 5.23 -8.05
CA LEU A 236 5.47 5.44 -9.02
C LEU A 236 6.40 4.23 -9.12
N GLU A 237 6.74 3.57 -8.00
CA GLU A 237 7.59 2.37 -7.99
C GLU A 237 6.94 1.22 -8.76
N GLU A 238 5.66 0.96 -8.51
CA GLU A 238 4.95 -0.15 -9.16
C GLU A 238 4.62 0.09 -10.63
N TYR A 239 4.30 1.34 -10.98
CA TYR A 239 3.90 1.69 -12.33
C TYR A 239 5.03 2.25 -13.20
N SER A 240 6.28 2.26 -12.74
CA SER A 240 7.41 2.84 -13.46
C SER A 240 7.60 2.28 -14.87
N THR A 241 7.28 1.00 -15.09
CA THR A 241 7.37 0.35 -16.42
C THR A 241 6.25 0.74 -17.37
N TYR A 242 5.15 1.30 -16.85
CA TYR A 242 4.00 1.72 -17.64
C TYR A 242 4.05 3.19 -18.05
N LEU A 243 4.93 3.97 -17.42
CA LEU A 243 5.10 5.38 -17.71
C LEU A 243 5.86 5.57 -19.05
N SER A 244 5.46 6.60 -19.81
CA SER A 244 6.23 7.07 -20.94
C SER A 244 7.59 7.63 -20.50
N GLN A 245 8.54 7.76 -21.41
CA GLN A 245 9.84 8.37 -21.10
C GLN A 245 9.70 9.80 -20.55
N LYS A 246 8.75 10.58 -21.08
CA LYS A 246 8.47 11.93 -20.63
C LYS A 246 7.95 11.96 -19.19
N GLU A 247 7.03 11.07 -18.86
CA GLU A 247 6.50 10.91 -17.49
C GLU A 247 7.58 10.42 -16.51
N LYS A 248 8.45 9.50 -16.95
CA LYS A 248 9.61 9.06 -16.16
C LYS A 248 10.56 10.20 -15.85
N LEU A 249 10.85 11.08 -16.82
CA LEU A 249 11.68 12.27 -16.60
C LEU A 249 11.03 13.24 -15.60
N PHE A 250 9.73 13.43 -15.72
CA PHE A 250 8.98 14.29 -14.82
C PHE A 250 8.96 13.71 -13.38
N ALA A 251 8.77 12.39 -13.26
CA ALA A 251 8.87 11.70 -11.98
C ALA A 251 10.28 11.81 -11.37
N LEU A 252 11.34 11.63 -12.14
CA LEU A 252 12.73 11.77 -11.67
C LEU A 252 13.02 13.17 -11.13
N SER A 253 12.50 14.22 -11.78
CA SER A 253 12.63 15.59 -11.27
C SER A 253 11.98 15.74 -9.90
N PHE A 254 10.74 15.28 -9.75
CA PHE A 254 10.02 15.30 -8.49
C PHE A 254 10.73 14.49 -7.39
N LEU A 255 11.22 13.30 -7.71
CA LEU A 255 11.94 12.46 -6.75
C LEU A 255 13.26 13.10 -6.29
N TYR A 256 13.95 13.79 -7.18
CA TYR A 256 15.16 14.53 -6.81
C TYR A 256 14.85 15.67 -5.82
N GLU A 257 13.74 16.37 -5.99
CA GLU A 257 13.25 17.38 -5.03
C GLU A 257 13.03 16.78 -3.63
N LEU A 258 12.58 15.53 -3.56
CA LEU A 258 12.34 14.83 -2.29
C LEU A 258 13.62 14.40 -1.55
N LEU A 259 14.81 14.45 -2.18
CA LEU A 259 16.07 14.13 -1.51
C LEU A 259 16.42 15.12 -0.39
N VAL A 260 15.81 16.30 -0.38
CA VAL A 260 15.94 17.30 0.69
C VAL A 260 14.74 17.34 1.65
N HIS A 261 13.85 16.36 1.57
CA HIS A 261 12.69 16.24 2.46
C HIS A 261 13.14 15.99 3.91
N ARG A 262 12.41 16.54 4.90
CA ARG A 262 12.74 16.40 6.32
C ARG A 262 12.77 14.95 6.81
N GLU A 263 11.85 14.10 6.29
CA GLU A 263 11.74 12.69 6.68
C GLU A 263 12.75 11.81 5.92
N GLY A 264 13.60 11.10 6.67
CA GLY A 264 14.66 10.26 6.10
C GLY A 264 14.14 9.09 5.28
N ASP A 265 12.97 8.53 5.65
CA ASP A 265 12.35 7.44 4.91
C ASP A 265 11.90 7.87 3.51
N ILE A 266 11.36 9.08 3.39
CA ILE A 266 10.98 9.67 2.09
C ILE A 266 12.22 9.86 1.22
N ARG A 267 13.31 10.40 1.76
CA ARG A 267 14.56 10.57 1.00
C ARG A 267 15.12 9.24 0.49
N ARG A 268 15.16 8.21 1.36
CA ARG A 268 15.65 6.87 0.98
C ARG A 268 14.77 6.23 -0.08
N GLN A 269 13.46 6.31 0.08
CA GLN A 269 12.51 5.76 -0.89
C GLN A 269 12.60 6.49 -2.24
N ALA A 270 12.70 7.82 -2.22
CA ALA A 270 12.89 8.62 -3.43
C ALA A 270 14.17 8.23 -4.17
N ALA A 271 15.31 8.14 -3.47
CA ALA A 271 16.59 7.74 -4.06
C ALA A 271 16.52 6.33 -4.68
N LYS A 272 15.95 5.36 -3.96
CA LYS A 272 15.75 4.01 -4.47
C LYS A 272 14.87 4.00 -5.73
N LEU A 273 13.78 4.75 -5.71
CA LEU A 273 12.84 4.82 -6.82
C LEU A 273 13.45 5.51 -8.05
N MET A 274 14.30 6.51 -7.86
CA MET A 274 15.07 7.11 -8.96
C MET A 274 15.90 6.06 -9.70
N GLY A 275 16.64 5.22 -8.98
CA GLY A 275 17.40 4.15 -9.61
C GLY A 275 16.51 3.12 -10.31
N THR A 276 15.38 2.75 -9.71
CA THR A 276 14.39 1.85 -10.32
C THR A 276 13.85 2.43 -11.64
N ILE A 277 13.49 3.71 -11.68
CA ILE A 277 12.99 4.38 -12.90
C ILE A 277 14.08 4.46 -13.97
N ILE A 278 15.33 4.72 -13.61
CA ILE A 278 16.45 4.77 -14.52
C ILE A 278 16.67 3.42 -15.21
N ILE A 279 16.66 2.30 -14.44
CA ILE A 279 16.77 0.96 -15.03
C ILE A 279 15.59 0.65 -15.95
N HIS A 280 14.39 1.08 -15.57
CA HIS A 280 13.20 0.88 -16.37
C HIS A 280 13.01 1.94 -17.45
N TYR A 281 13.95 2.88 -17.62
CA TYR A 281 13.73 4.02 -18.51
C TYR A 281 13.49 3.59 -19.95
N ASP A 282 14.27 2.64 -20.43
CA ASP A 282 14.16 2.11 -21.78
C ASP A 282 13.17 0.93 -21.90
N MET A 283 12.56 0.51 -20.77
CA MET A 283 11.53 -0.52 -20.77
C MET A 283 10.18 0.08 -21.11
N GLY A 284 9.51 -0.55 -22.05
CA GLY A 284 8.13 -0.23 -22.40
C GLY A 284 7.14 -1.12 -21.67
N TYR A 285 5.96 -1.17 -22.23
CA TYR A 285 4.79 -1.90 -21.80
C TYR A 285 5.03 -3.37 -21.42
N THR A 286 4.25 -3.85 -20.46
CA THR A 286 4.14 -5.28 -20.11
C THR A 286 2.79 -5.86 -20.57
N LYS A 287 2.69 -7.19 -20.59
CA LYS A 287 1.49 -7.91 -21.09
C LYS A 287 0.20 -7.60 -20.33
N GLU A 288 0.32 -7.10 -19.11
CA GLU A 288 -0.82 -6.80 -18.24
C GLU A 288 -1.53 -5.51 -18.62
N MET A 289 -0.91 -4.66 -19.44
CA MET A 289 -1.55 -3.44 -19.91
C MET A 289 -2.39 -3.69 -21.16
N PRO A 290 -3.55 -3.02 -21.26
CA PRO A 290 -4.31 -2.99 -22.51
C PRO A 290 -3.48 -2.45 -23.67
N GLU A 291 -3.73 -2.93 -24.90
CA GLU A 291 -2.99 -2.53 -26.11
C GLU A 291 -3.02 -1.02 -26.36
N ASP A 292 -4.11 -0.36 -26.04
CA ASP A 292 -4.30 1.08 -26.24
C ASP A 292 -3.52 1.96 -25.23
N VAL A 293 -2.88 1.35 -24.24
CA VAL A 293 -2.00 2.05 -23.28
C VAL A 293 -0.54 1.57 -23.35
N LYS A 294 -0.19 0.80 -24.36
CA LYS A 294 1.19 0.37 -24.61
C LYS A 294 2.11 1.57 -24.84
N ILE A 295 3.29 1.47 -24.24
CA ILE A 295 4.35 2.47 -24.38
C ILE A 295 5.46 1.89 -25.25
N THR A 296 5.87 2.64 -26.27
CA THR A 296 6.98 2.27 -27.13
C THR A 296 8.10 3.30 -26.95
N HIS A 297 9.26 2.85 -26.54
CA HIS A 297 10.46 3.68 -26.43
C HIS A 297 11.30 3.56 -27.71
N LYS A 298 11.73 4.71 -28.21
CA LYS A 298 12.52 4.79 -29.46
C LYS A 298 14.03 4.82 -29.22
N GLU A 299 14.45 5.37 -28.07
CA GLU A 299 15.86 5.51 -27.72
C GLU A 299 16.33 4.33 -26.88
N LYS A 300 17.47 3.77 -27.25
CA LYS A 300 18.16 2.73 -26.48
C LYS A 300 19.27 3.36 -25.63
N ASN A 301 19.51 2.84 -24.45
CA ASN A 301 20.57 3.29 -23.52
C ASN A 301 20.40 4.72 -22.96
N ALA A 302 19.23 5.33 -23.09
CA ALA A 302 18.96 6.62 -22.47
C ALA A 302 19.02 6.54 -20.93
N GLY A 303 18.74 5.37 -20.36
CA GLY A 303 18.92 5.09 -18.93
C GLY A 303 20.35 5.30 -18.44
N LEU A 304 21.38 4.93 -19.24
CA LEU A 304 22.80 5.17 -18.90
C LEU A 304 23.14 6.66 -18.85
N SER A 305 22.60 7.45 -19.78
CA SER A 305 22.80 8.91 -19.79
C SER A 305 22.12 9.58 -18.59
N LEU A 306 20.96 9.09 -18.18
CA LEU A 306 20.29 9.58 -16.97
C LEU A 306 21.03 9.18 -15.69
N TRP A 307 21.59 7.98 -15.66
CA TRP A 307 22.43 7.52 -14.57
C TRP A 307 23.63 8.45 -14.37
N ASP A 308 24.39 8.70 -15.42
CA ASP A 308 25.54 9.61 -15.42
C ASP A 308 25.15 11.00 -14.90
N LYS A 309 24.08 11.57 -15.45
CA LYS A 309 23.56 12.89 -15.06
C LYS A 309 23.18 12.95 -13.57
N TYR A 310 22.41 11.96 -13.08
CA TYR A 310 21.94 11.99 -11.69
C TYR A 310 23.03 11.66 -10.69
N LEU A 311 24.03 10.82 -11.04
CA LEU A 311 25.24 10.65 -10.22
C LEU A 311 25.95 12.00 -10.01
N GLY A 312 26.12 12.79 -11.05
CA GLY A 312 26.67 14.14 -10.94
C GLY A 312 25.86 15.02 -9.99
N PHE A 313 24.53 14.93 -9.99
CA PHE A 313 23.66 15.69 -9.09
C PHE A 313 23.75 15.23 -7.63
N PHE A 314 24.00 13.95 -7.36
CA PHE A 314 24.22 13.43 -6.01
C PHE A 314 25.58 13.84 -5.45
N LEU A 315 26.63 13.83 -6.29
CA LEU A 315 28.00 14.15 -5.89
C LEU A 315 28.23 15.66 -5.80
N THR A 316 27.66 16.41 -6.73
CA THR A 316 27.78 17.87 -6.80
C THR A 316 26.40 18.56 -6.77
N PRO A 317 25.69 18.57 -5.62
CA PRO A 317 24.40 19.23 -5.52
C PRO A 317 24.51 20.73 -5.81
N GLY A 318 23.50 21.28 -6.50
CA GLY A 318 23.48 22.66 -6.94
C GLY A 318 23.62 23.69 -5.80
N TYR A 319 24.05 24.91 -6.13
CA TYR A 319 24.38 25.99 -5.18
C TYR A 319 23.21 26.49 -4.31
N LYS A 320 21.97 26.16 -4.65
CA LYS A 320 20.78 26.53 -3.87
C LYS A 320 20.50 25.58 -2.70
N VAL A 321 21.29 24.52 -2.54
CA VAL A 321 21.13 23.49 -1.51
C VAL A 321 21.97 23.85 -0.30
N THR A 322 21.39 23.86 0.89
CA THR A 322 22.12 24.11 2.14
C THR A 322 23.09 22.97 2.45
N ASP A 323 24.12 23.19 3.26
CA ASP A 323 25.09 22.15 3.61
C ASP A 323 24.43 20.94 4.27
N LYS A 324 23.44 21.14 5.15
CA LYS A 324 22.64 20.06 5.73
C LYS A 324 21.87 19.25 4.67
N GLN A 325 21.36 19.90 3.65
CA GLN A 325 20.68 19.24 2.55
C GLN A 325 21.65 18.47 1.65
N LYS A 326 22.87 18.99 1.45
CA LYS A 326 23.93 18.26 0.74
C LYS A 326 24.28 16.96 1.46
N GLU A 327 24.42 17.00 2.80
CA GLU A 327 24.60 15.78 3.58
C GLU A 327 23.46 14.78 3.37
N TRP A 328 22.20 15.22 3.39
CA TRP A 328 21.05 14.36 3.17
C TRP A 328 21.05 13.70 1.77
N ILE A 329 21.43 14.46 0.75
CA ILE A 329 21.60 13.94 -0.61
C ILE A 329 22.72 12.89 -0.63
N GLY A 330 23.86 13.19 -0.03
CA GLY A 330 25.01 12.26 0.08
C GLY A 330 24.64 10.95 0.79
N TYR A 331 23.90 11.00 1.90
CA TYR A 331 23.41 9.79 2.57
C TYR A 331 22.45 8.96 1.71
N SER A 332 21.73 9.61 0.78
CA SER A 332 20.79 8.95 -0.11
C SER A 332 21.47 8.29 -1.32
N LEU A 333 22.71 8.69 -1.64
CA LEU A 333 23.50 8.15 -2.76
C LEU A 333 23.62 6.62 -2.69
N ARG A 334 23.89 6.07 -1.50
CA ARG A 334 24.01 4.62 -1.33
C ARG A 334 22.76 3.89 -1.79
N MET A 335 21.58 4.37 -1.42
CA MET A 335 20.30 3.73 -1.81
C MET A 335 20.07 3.85 -3.31
N PHE A 336 20.46 4.98 -3.90
CA PHE A 336 20.39 5.21 -5.34
C PHE A 336 21.28 4.23 -6.09
N VAL A 337 22.55 4.13 -5.73
CA VAL A 337 23.53 3.22 -6.36
C VAL A 337 23.12 1.76 -6.18
N ASP A 338 22.74 1.36 -4.98
CA ASP A 338 22.31 -0.01 -4.68
C ASP A 338 21.11 -0.43 -5.53
N SER A 339 20.13 0.47 -5.70
CA SER A 339 18.91 0.20 -6.49
C SER A 339 19.18 0.01 -7.98
N VAL A 340 20.29 0.52 -8.50
CA VAL A 340 20.72 0.34 -9.88
C VAL A 340 21.62 -0.89 -10.02
N ILE A 341 22.72 -0.94 -9.28
CA ILE A 341 23.75 -1.97 -9.45
C ILE A 341 23.26 -3.36 -9.03
N ASN A 342 22.49 -3.45 -7.95
CA ASN A 342 21.98 -4.72 -7.41
C ASN A 342 20.56 -5.07 -7.87
N SER A 343 19.99 -4.32 -8.81
CA SER A 343 18.70 -4.67 -9.37
C SER A 343 18.76 -5.97 -10.18
N PRO A 344 17.86 -6.93 -9.92
CA PRO A 344 17.78 -8.16 -10.73
C PRO A 344 17.32 -7.90 -12.17
N ARG A 345 16.86 -6.69 -12.47
CA ARG A 345 16.43 -6.27 -13.81
C ARG A 345 17.50 -5.48 -14.57
N ASN A 346 18.64 -5.21 -13.94
CA ASN A 346 19.73 -4.52 -14.58
C ASN A 346 20.49 -5.49 -15.50
N THR A 347 20.27 -5.36 -16.81
CA THR A 347 20.95 -6.14 -17.85
C THR A 347 22.25 -5.50 -18.32
N LEU A 348 22.54 -4.25 -17.92
CA LEU A 348 23.72 -3.44 -18.29
C LEU A 348 24.54 -3.11 -17.04
N LYS A 349 24.71 -4.08 -16.17
CA LYS A 349 25.34 -3.87 -14.86
C LYS A 349 26.77 -3.35 -14.95
N GLU A 350 27.54 -3.86 -15.90
CA GLU A 350 28.94 -3.49 -16.10
C GLU A 350 29.05 -2.03 -16.56
N GLU A 351 28.22 -1.61 -17.49
CA GLU A 351 28.20 -0.24 -18.02
C GLU A 351 27.77 0.77 -16.94
N TYR A 352 26.75 0.44 -16.11
CA TYR A 352 26.35 1.25 -14.98
C TYR A 352 27.48 1.38 -13.95
N LEU A 353 28.21 0.29 -13.69
CA LEU A 353 29.32 0.27 -12.74
C LEU A 353 30.51 1.10 -13.26
N GLU A 354 30.82 0.99 -14.54
CA GLU A 354 31.89 1.77 -15.18
C GLU A 354 31.68 3.28 -15.05
N ILE A 355 30.47 3.74 -15.34
CA ILE A 355 30.08 5.15 -15.16
C ILE A 355 30.22 5.57 -13.69
N PHE A 356 29.79 4.74 -12.75
CA PHE A 356 29.91 5.04 -11.32
C PHE A 356 31.37 5.17 -10.86
N LEU A 357 32.24 4.25 -11.28
CA LEU A 357 33.66 4.27 -10.97
C LEU A 357 34.35 5.48 -11.56
N LYS A 358 33.98 5.91 -12.76
CA LYS A 358 34.49 7.14 -13.38
C LYS A 358 34.21 8.36 -12.50
N HIS A 359 32.98 8.54 -12.03
CA HIS A 359 32.63 9.65 -11.13
C HIS A 359 33.43 9.63 -9.82
N ILE A 360 33.65 8.45 -9.22
CA ILE A 360 34.46 8.36 -7.99
C ILE A 360 35.91 8.74 -8.26
N HIS A 361 36.50 8.33 -9.38
CA HIS A 361 37.87 8.68 -9.71
C HIS A 361 38.04 10.18 -10.00
N GLU A 362 37.06 10.83 -10.60
CA GLU A 362 37.06 12.27 -10.86
C GLU A 362 36.91 13.10 -9.57
N ASP A 363 36.22 12.57 -8.55
CA ASP A 363 35.98 13.24 -7.27
C ASP A 363 37.20 13.12 -6.29
N ILE A 364 38.08 12.15 -6.53
CA ILE A 364 39.28 11.91 -5.71
C ILE A 364 40.51 12.73 -6.22
N ASN A 365 40.50 13.20 -7.45
CA ASN A 365 41.57 14.00 -8.06
C ASN A 365 41.23 15.49 -7.99
#